data_06e66d9bd0fb74b1fbc76aef0ebaa559
#
_entry.id   06e66d9bd0fb74b1fbc76aef0ebaa559
#
_cell.length_a   1.000
_cell.length_b   1.000
_cell.length_c   1.000
_cell.angle_alpha   90.00
_cell.angle_beta   90.00
_cell.angle_gamma   90.00
#
_symmetry.space_group_name_H-M   'P 1'
#
loop_
_entity.id
_entity.type
_entity.pdbx_description
1 polymer ?
#
loop_
_entity_poly.entity_id
_entity_poly.type
_entity_poly.pdbx_seq_one_letter_code
_entity_poly.pdbx_strand_id
1 'polypeptide(L)'
;NFNQDAYSVRFKVKDGPDTTPPKIVDLSVPSNSPVSHDQEELGLEVYVNEPAQCKWSREDKDYELMENSMNCNTNIWEMNNRNVYTCGTTLNAIQNQQDNDYYIRCKDNPGAAEGDRNVNSQSSLYTVIGTQILTIKEVRPEEGDLVKSATNTVPVFLEIETDNGYNNGDAFCYYTTEEGVDG
;
A
#
# COMPACT_ATOMS: atom_id res chain seq x y z
N ASN A 1 -10.18 -2.25 -42.45
CA ASN A 1 -9.27 -3.20 -43.08
C ASN A 1 -8.79 -4.16 -42.00
N PHE A 2 -9.21 -5.42 -42.12
CA PHE A 2 -8.68 -6.49 -41.28
C PHE A 2 -7.36 -6.97 -41.88
N ASN A 3 -6.36 -7.22 -41.02
CA ASN A 3 -5.13 -7.85 -41.50
C ASN A 3 -5.44 -9.26 -41.96
N GLN A 4 -5.17 -9.53 -43.23
CA GLN A 4 -5.47 -10.84 -43.87
C GLN A 4 -4.35 -11.86 -43.65
N ASP A 5 -3.20 -11.41 -43.11
CA ASP A 5 -2.07 -12.27 -42.85
C ASP A 5 -2.08 -12.71 -41.37
N ALA A 6 -2.11 -14.03 -41.18
CA ALA A 6 -1.99 -14.61 -39.84
C ALA A 6 -0.53 -14.53 -39.33
N TYR A 7 -0.31 -13.83 -38.26
CA TYR A 7 0.98 -13.88 -37.56
C TYR A 7 1.05 -15.11 -36.66
N SER A 8 2.06 -15.92 -36.84
CA SER A 8 2.36 -17.00 -35.90
C SER A 8 3.65 -16.69 -35.14
N VAL A 9 3.59 -16.76 -33.83
CA VAL A 9 4.77 -16.66 -32.96
C VAL A 9 5.10 -18.06 -32.47
N ARG A 10 6.31 -18.50 -32.74
CA ARG A 10 6.85 -19.78 -32.23
C ARG A 10 7.93 -19.46 -31.19
N PHE A 11 7.77 -19.97 -30.00
CA PHE A 11 8.81 -19.91 -28.99
C PHE A 11 9.07 -21.32 -28.46
N LYS A 12 10.29 -21.56 -28.03
CA LYS A 12 10.67 -22.82 -27.40
C LYS A 12 10.83 -22.56 -25.91
N VAL A 13 10.07 -23.27 -25.10
CA VAL A 13 10.28 -23.32 -23.66
C VAL A 13 11.49 -24.20 -23.40
N LYS A 14 12.41 -23.74 -22.58
CA LYS A 14 13.56 -24.54 -22.16
C LYS A 14 13.07 -25.53 -21.10
N ASP A 15 13.19 -26.82 -21.41
CA ASP A 15 12.96 -27.89 -20.45
C ASP A 15 14.11 -27.90 -19.44
N GLY A 16 13.79 -27.94 -18.16
CA GLY A 16 14.76 -28.03 -17.07
C GLY A 16 14.09 -27.70 -15.73
N PRO A 17 14.69 -28.07 -14.61
CA PRO A 17 14.16 -27.71 -13.31
C PRO A 17 14.15 -26.19 -13.17
N ASP A 18 13.08 -25.64 -12.59
CA ASP A 18 13.06 -24.27 -12.14
C ASP A 18 14.05 -24.10 -10.98
N THR A 19 14.96 -23.15 -11.10
CA THR A 19 15.99 -22.87 -10.10
C THR A 19 15.96 -21.41 -9.63
N THR A 20 14.91 -20.69 -9.98
CA THR A 20 14.77 -19.27 -9.69
C THR A 20 13.62 -19.02 -8.71
N PRO A 21 13.84 -18.29 -7.61
CA PRO A 21 12.76 -17.94 -6.70
C PRO A 21 11.83 -16.90 -7.33
N PRO A 22 10.56 -16.83 -6.86
CA PRO A 22 9.60 -15.86 -7.34
C PRO A 22 10.09 -14.43 -7.05
N LYS A 23 9.76 -13.52 -7.97
CA LYS A 23 10.15 -12.13 -7.86
C LYS A 23 8.94 -11.27 -7.54
N ILE A 24 9.03 -10.51 -6.45
CA ILE A 24 8.09 -9.43 -6.17
C ILE A 24 8.37 -8.30 -7.18
N VAL A 25 7.38 -7.97 -8.01
CA VAL A 25 7.52 -7.01 -9.10
C VAL A 25 6.91 -5.65 -8.77
N ASP A 26 5.89 -5.64 -7.89
CA ASP A 26 5.23 -4.41 -7.46
C ASP A 26 4.37 -4.63 -6.20
N LEU A 27 3.86 -3.54 -5.65
CA LEU A 27 2.98 -3.50 -4.47
C LEU A 27 1.80 -2.57 -4.75
N SER A 28 0.61 -2.86 -4.19
CA SER A 28 -0.58 -2.00 -4.34
C SER A 28 -0.43 -0.65 -3.65
N VAL A 29 0.32 -0.61 -2.56
CA VAL A 29 0.67 0.59 -1.81
C VAL A 29 2.19 0.69 -1.78
N PRO A 30 2.81 1.80 -2.21
CA PRO A 30 4.25 1.96 -2.17
C PRO A 30 4.82 1.84 -0.75
N SER A 31 6.03 1.31 -0.62
CA SER A 31 6.75 1.33 0.65
C SER A 31 7.03 2.78 1.08
N ASN A 32 7.09 3.03 2.38
CA ASN A 32 7.17 4.35 3.00
C ASN A 32 5.93 5.23 2.79
N SER A 33 4.77 4.63 2.51
CA SER A 33 3.51 5.36 2.49
C SER A 33 3.04 5.66 3.91
N PRO A 34 2.62 6.91 4.21
CA PRO A 34 2.01 7.24 5.47
C PRO A 34 0.57 6.68 5.56
N VAL A 35 0.15 6.33 6.76
CA VAL A 35 -1.24 5.97 7.07
C VAL A 35 -1.83 6.99 8.06
N SER A 36 -3.16 7.03 8.14
CA SER A 36 -3.85 7.91 9.08
C SER A 36 -3.46 7.59 10.52
N HIS A 37 -3.53 8.59 11.40
CA HIS A 37 -3.37 8.38 12.83
C HIS A 37 -4.41 7.37 13.34
N ASP A 38 -3.99 6.48 14.23
CA ASP A 38 -4.79 5.35 14.77
C ASP A 38 -5.24 4.30 13.73
N GLN A 39 -4.69 4.32 12.53
CA GLN A 39 -4.89 3.24 11.58
C GLN A 39 -3.99 2.05 11.95
N GLU A 40 -4.57 1.02 12.54
CA GLU A 40 -3.84 -0.17 13.01
C GLU A 40 -3.64 -1.24 11.94
N GLU A 41 -4.39 -1.16 10.83
CA GLU A 41 -4.37 -2.17 9.76
C GLU A 41 -4.25 -1.53 8.37
N LEU A 42 -3.56 -2.23 7.46
CA LEU A 42 -3.43 -1.84 6.05
C LEU A 42 -3.59 -3.05 5.14
N GLY A 43 -4.55 -2.98 4.20
CA GLY A 43 -4.66 -3.94 3.12
C GLY A 43 -3.50 -3.78 2.12
N LEU A 44 -2.77 -4.86 1.84
CA LEU A 44 -1.65 -4.86 0.90
C LEU A 44 -1.80 -6.00 -0.10
N GLU A 45 -1.61 -5.68 -1.38
CA GLU A 45 -1.42 -6.65 -2.45
C GLU A 45 0.04 -6.63 -2.90
N VAL A 46 0.62 -7.81 -2.94
CA VAL A 46 1.98 -8.06 -3.46
C VAL A 46 1.86 -8.75 -4.80
N TYR A 47 2.48 -8.18 -5.83
CA TYR A 47 2.45 -8.70 -7.19
C TYR A 47 3.71 -9.49 -7.49
N VAL A 48 3.54 -10.74 -7.95
CA VAL A 48 4.65 -11.66 -8.25
C VAL A 48 4.60 -12.14 -9.70
N ASN A 49 5.77 -12.45 -10.26
CA ASN A 49 5.93 -12.83 -11.67
C ASN A 49 5.43 -14.24 -12.01
N GLU A 50 5.25 -15.09 -11.02
CA GLU A 50 4.90 -16.51 -11.16
C GLU A 50 4.04 -17.01 -10.02
N PRO A 51 3.36 -18.17 -10.15
CA PRO A 51 2.57 -18.74 -9.08
C PRO A 51 3.41 -18.98 -7.83
N ALA A 52 3.03 -18.34 -6.72
CA ALA A 52 3.79 -18.41 -5.48
C ALA A 52 2.88 -18.45 -4.24
N GLN A 53 3.47 -18.80 -3.12
CA GLN A 53 2.93 -18.60 -1.79
C GLN A 53 3.84 -17.61 -1.07
N CYS A 54 3.26 -16.50 -0.59
CA CYS A 54 4.01 -15.48 0.12
C CYS A 54 3.62 -15.47 1.61
N LYS A 55 4.59 -15.12 2.43
CA LYS A 55 4.40 -14.90 3.87
C LYS A 55 5.06 -13.60 4.28
N TRP A 56 4.64 -13.07 5.41
CA TRP A 56 5.28 -11.91 6.02
C TRP A 56 5.45 -12.06 7.54
N SER A 57 6.38 -11.32 8.09
CA SER A 57 6.66 -11.23 9.52
C SER A 57 7.10 -9.81 9.89
N ARG A 58 7.03 -9.47 11.17
CA ARG A 58 7.59 -8.21 11.73
C ARG A 58 9.11 -8.26 11.93
N GLU A 59 9.70 -9.44 11.83
CA GLU A 59 11.13 -9.66 11.94
C GLU A 59 11.64 -10.33 10.67
N ASP A 60 12.90 -10.06 10.27
CA ASP A 60 13.53 -10.76 9.15
C ASP A 60 13.83 -12.20 9.52
N LYS A 61 12.99 -13.11 9.04
CA LYS A 61 13.03 -14.54 9.31
C LYS A 61 13.08 -15.33 8.01
N ASP A 62 13.53 -16.57 8.09
CA ASP A 62 13.36 -17.51 6.99
C ASP A 62 11.90 -17.78 6.72
N TYR A 63 11.56 -18.04 5.45
CA TYR A 63 10.19 -18.25 4.98
C TYR A 63 9.37 -19.21 5.86
N GLU A 64 9.98 -20.32 6.29
CA GLU A 64 9.30 -21.33 7.10
C GLU A 64 8.94 -20.83 8.51
N LEU A 65 9.66 -19.83 9.01
CA LEU A 65 9.48 -19.25 10.34
C LEU A 65 8.56 -18.02 10.33
N MET A 66 8.15 -17.54 9.14
CA MET A 66 7.20 -16.42 9.04
C MET A 66 5.80 -16.85 9.42
N GLU A 67 5.14 -16.06 10.26
CA GLU A 67 3.87 -16.41 10.91
C GLU A 67 2.65 -16.15 10.03
N ASN A 68 2.70 -15.15 9.16
CA ASN A 68 1.53 -14.66 8.46
C ASN A 68 1.56 -15.07 6.98
N SER A 69 0.62 -15.90 6.57
CA SER A 69 0.46 -16.31 5.18
C SER A 69 -0.41 -15.32 4.42
N MET A 70 -0.07 -15.08 3.15
CA MET A 70 -0.89 -14.30 2.23
C MET A 70 -1.83 -15.19 1.41
N ASN A 71 -2.94 -14.63 0.96
CA ASN A 71 -3.85 -15.27 0.03
C ASN A 71 -3.38 -14.99 -1.41
N CYS A 72 -2.79 -15.98 -2.06
CA CYS A 72 -2.19 -15.84 -3.38
C CYS A 72 -3.03 -16.52 -4.48
N ASN A 73 -3.21 -15.80 -5.60
CA ASN A 73 -3.67 -16.38 -6.85
C ASN A 73 -2.57 -17.26 -7.46
N THR A 74 -2.91 -18.45 -7.92
CA THR A 74 -1.94 -19.40 -8.47
C THR A 74 -2.28 -19.90 -9.86
N ASN A 75 -3.48 -19.63 -10.34
CA ASN A 75 -3.92 -20.06 -11.66
C ASN A 75 -3.70 -18.95 -12.70
N ILE A 76 -3.34 -19.33 -13.92
CA ILE A 76 -3.03 -18.39 -15.00
C ILE A 76 -4.20 -17.45 -15.34
N TRP A 77 -5.44 -17.90 -15.18
CA TRP A 77 -6.64 -17.09 -15.42
C TRP A 77 -6.97 -16.10 -14.28
N GLU A 78 -6.26 -16.18 -13.16
CA GLU A 78 -6.38 -15.26 -12.02
C GLU A 78 -5.34 -14.12 -12.08
N MET A 79 -4.48 -14.13 -13.10
CA MET A 79 -3.54 -13.04 -13.33
C MET A 79 -4.31 -11.73 -13.56
N ASN A 80 -3.77 -10.65 -13.03
CA ASN A 80 -4.33 -9.33 -13.28
C ASN A 80 -4.03 -8.84 -14.72
N ASN A 81 -4.53 -7.65 -15.07
CA ASN A 81 -4.33 -7.05 -16.40
C ASN A 81 -2.86 -6.72 -16.74
N ARG A 82 -1.96 -6.82 -15.77
CA ARG A 82 -0.50 -6.64 -15.93
C ARG A 82 0.24 -7.97 -16.11
N ASN A 83 -0.50 -9.09 -16.22
CA ASN A 83 0.01 -10.46 -16.32
C ASN A 83 0.90 -10.87 -15.13
N VAL A 84 0.53 -10.46 -13.92
CA VAL A 84 1.18 -10.87 -12.66
C VAL A 84 0.17 -11.49 -11.71
N TYR A 85 0.66 -12.35 -10.83
CA TYR A 85 -0.14 -12.97 -9.77
C TYR A 85 -0.22 -12.05 -8.57
N THR A 86 -1.34 -12.10 -7.84
CA THR A 86 -1.59 -11.25 -6.68
C THR A 86 -1.61 -12.08 -5.43
N CYS A 87 -0.87 -11.64 -4.41
CA CYS A 87 -0.93 -12.15 -3.04
C CYS A 87 -1.47 -11.05 -2.12
N GLY A 88 -2.68 -11.20 -1.63
CA GLY A 88 -3.35 -10.23 -0.76
C GLY A 88 -3.16 -10.58 0.72
N THR A 89 -3.02 -9.56 1.56
CA THR A 89 -2.97 -9.68 3.02
C THR A 89 -3.47 -8.41 3.70
N THR A 90 -3.74 -8.50 4.99
CA THR A 90 -3.90 -7.34 5.87
C THR A 90 -2.70 -7.29 6.81
N LEU A 91 -1.91 -6.25 6.71
CA LEU A 91 -0.86 -5.94 7.69
C LEU A 91 -1.53 -5.38 8.93
N ASN A 92 -1.04 -5.74 10.09
CA ASN A 92 -1.61 -5.33 11.39
C ASN A 92 -0.54 -4.82 12.34
N ALA A 93 -0.98 -4.33 13.51
CA ALA A 93 -0.14 -3.77 14.55
C ALA A 93 0.69 -2.57 14.05
N ILE A 94 0.11 -1.74 13.19
CA ILE A 94 0.70 -0.46 12.81
C ILE A 94 0.66 0.45 14.03
N GLN A 95 1.78 1.04 14.35
CA GLN A 95 1.94 1.96 15.48
C GLN A 95 2.15 3.38 14.96
N ASN A 96 1.54 4.33 15.63
CA ASN A 96 1.67 5.76 15.33
C ASN A 96 3.08 6.28 15.56
N GLN A 97 3.45 7.32 14.85
CA GLN A 97 4.68 8.12 15.05
C GLN A 97 5.97 7.32 14.86
N GLN A 98 5.93 6.25 14.08
CA GLN A 98 7.12 5.45 13.76
C GLN A 98 7.00 4.70 12.44
N ASP A 99 8.13 4.21 11.98
CA ASP A 99 8.22 3.30 10.87
C ASP A 99 7.82 1.89 11.32
N ASN A 100 6.93 1.28 10.56
CA ASN A 100 6.43 -0.06 10.80
C ASN A 100 6.94 -0.99 9.70
N ASP A 101 7.92 -1.80 10.03
CA ASP A 101 8.59 -2.69 9.09
C ASP A 101 7.93 -4.06 9.02
N TYR A 102 7.79 -4.56 7.79
CA TYR A 102 7.29 -5.86 7.43
C TYR A 102 8.24 -6.53 6.44
N TYR A 103 8.59 -7.78 6.70
CA TYR A 103 9.49 -8.57 5.89
C TYR A 103 8.69 -9.60 5.12
N ILE A 104 8.85 -9.65 3.80
CA ILE A 104 8.06 -10.49 2.90
C ILE A 104 8.98 -11.45 2.17
N ARG A 105 8.64 -12.73 2.16
CA ARG A 105 9.27 -13.76 1.31
C ARG A 105 8.21 -14.55 0.57
N CYS A 106 8.55 -14.99 -0.63
CA CYS A 106 7.71 -15.85 -1.46
C CYS A 106 8.44 -17.15 -1.80
N LYS A 107 7.67 -18.21 -2.00
CA LYS A 107 8.09 -19.54 -2.40
C LYS A 107 7.29 -19.94 -3.63
N ASP A 108 7.98 -20.37 -4.69
CA ASP A 108 7.38 -20.68 -5.98
C ASP A 108 6.59 -21.99 -6.01
N ASN A 109 5.99 -22.25 -7.17
CA ASN A 109 5.43 -23.51 -7.59
C ASN A 109 4.61 -24.26 -6.49
N PRO A 110 3.48 -23.71 -6.02
CA PRO A 110 2.70 -24.29 -4.93
C PRO A 110 2.24 -25.74 -5.12
N GLY A 111 2.24 -26.23 -6.35
CA GLY A 111 1.85 -27.60 -6.71
C GLY A 111 3.01 -28.60 -6.78
N ALA A 112 4.26 -28.17 -6.65
CA ALA A 112 5.44 -29.03 -6.72
C ALA A 112 5.76 -29.70 -5.38
N ALA A 113 6.62 -30.73 -5.45
CA ALA A 113 7.20 -31.30 -4.24
C ALA A 113 8.09 -30.27 -3.53
N GLU A 114 8.18 -30.35 -2.21
CA GLU A 114 8.85 -29.35 -1.38
C GLU A 114 10.32 -29.09 -1.78
N GLY A 115 11.03 -30.14 -2.18
CA GLY A 115 12.44 -30.05 -2.62
C GLY A 115 12.66 -29.42 -4.00
N ASP A 116 11.58 -29.22 -4.76
CA ASP A 116 11.61 -28.63 -6.11
C ASP A 116 11.14 -27.19 -6.13
N ARG A 117 10.93 -26.59 -4.96
CA ARG A 117 10.44 -25.22 -4.78
C ARG A 117 11.54 -24.27 -4.36
N ASN A 118 11.58 -23.10 -4.97
CA ASN A 118 12.57 -22.07 -4.66
C ASN A 118 11.96 -20.98 -3.76
N VAL A 119 12.77 -20.52 -2.82
CA VAL A 119 12.41 -19.50 -1.84
C VAL A 119 13.29 -18.27 -1.99
N ASN A 120 12.76 -17.08 -1.78
CA ASN A 120 13.59 -15.89 -1.72
C ASN A 120 14.65 -16.03 -0.62
N SER A 121 15.92 -15.87 -0.98
CA SER A 121 17.04 -15.94 -0.04
C SER A 121 17.08 -14.76 0.92
N GLN A 122 16.50 -13.62 0.52
CA GLN A 122 16.40 -12.40 1.30
C GLN A 122 14.95 -11.93 1.35
N SER A 123 14.56 -11.30 2.44
CA SER A 123 13.27 -10.68 2.57
C SER A 123 13.18 -9.39 1.77
N SER A 124 12.01 -9.13 1.20
CA SER A 124 11.65 -7.80 0.73
C SER A 124 11.14 -6.99 1.92
N LEU A 125 11.82 -5.91 2.25
CA LEU A 125 11.39 -4.97 3.30
C LEU A 125 10.28 -4.08 2.74
N TYR A 126 9.19 -3.97 3.49
CA TYR A 126 8.09 -3.05 3.27
C TYR A 126 7.83 -2.25 4.53
N THR A 127 7.85 -0.94 4.42
CA THR A 127 7.68 -0.01 5.55
C THR A 127 6.40 0.79 5.40
N VAL A 128 5.65 0.92 6.48
CA VAL A 128 4.47 1.79 6.62
C VAL A 128 4.79 2.86 7.65
N ILE A 129 4.57 4.13 7.32
CA ILE A 129 4.82 5.25 8.22
C ILE A 129 3.55 5.53 9.03
N GLY A 130 3.62 5.30 10.35
CA GLY A 130 2.57 5.70 11.30
C GLY A 130 2.67 7.20 11.58
N THR A 131 1.58 7.94 11.35
CA THR A 131 1.57 9.40 11.43
C THR A 131 1.23 9.92 12.84
N GLN A 132 1.46 11.22 13.05
CA GLN A 132 1.00 11.94 14.22
C GLN A 132 -0.47 12.34 14.04
N ILE A 133 -1.11 12.76 15.12
CA ILE A 133 -2.46 13.32 15.08
C ILE A 133 -2.47 14.60 14.21
N LEU A 134 -3.48 14.75 13.37
CA LEU A 134 -3.68 15.98 12.60
C LEU A 134 -3.91 17.16 13.55
N THR A 135 -3.25 18.27 13.28
CA THR A 135 -3.39 19.51 14.06
C THR A 135 -3.72 20.69 13.16
N ILE A 136 -4.55 21.60 13.64
CA ILE A 136 -4.73 22.92 13.04
C ILE A 136 -3.58 23.79 13.56
N LYS A 137 -2.75 24.28 12.66
CA LYS A 137 -1.60 25.12 12.96
C LYS A 137 -1.96 26.59 13.00
N GLU A 138 -2.80 27.03 12.05
CA GLU A 138 -3.21 28.42 11.92
C GLU A 138 -4.61 28.51 11.30
N VAL A 139 -5.38 29.49 11.72
CA VAL A 139 -6.68 29.87 11.15
C VAL A 139 -6.65 31.36 10.87
N ARG A 140 -7.01 31.76 9.68
CA ARG A 140 -7.14 33.18 9.28
C ARG A 140 -8.54 33.47 8.73
N PRO A 141 -9.16 34.62 9.05
CA PRO A 141 -8.67 35.62 10.01
C PRO A 141 -8.62 35.07 11.44
N GLU A 142 -7.74 35.61 12.28
CA GLU A 142 -7.61 35.22 13.68
C GLU A 142 -8.85 35.66 14.49
N GLU A 143 -9.08 35.03 15.63
CA GLU A 143 -10.15 35.40 16.53
C GLU A 143 -9.99 36.86 16.99
N GLY A 144 -11.05 37.67 16.75
CA GLY A 144 -11.05 39.08 17.07
C GLY A 144 -10.54 40.01 15.97
N ASP A 145 -10.13 39.48 14.85
CA ASP A 145 -9.74 40.28 13.68
C ASP A 145 -10.91 41.15 13.16
N LEU A 146 -10.60 42.39 12.87
CA LEU A 146 -11.56 43.34 12.30
C LEU A 146 -11.53 43.31 10.76
N VAL A 147 -12.48 42.62 10.16
CA VAL A 147 -12.67 42.65 8.72
C VAL A 147 -13.49 43.87 8.32
N LYS A 148 -12.92 44.78 7.53
CA LYS A 148 -13.56 46.01 7.08
C LYS A 148 -13.85 45.96 5.58
N SER A 149 -15.03 46.42 5.18
CA SER A 149 -15.38 46.61 3.76
C SER A 149 -16.22 47.88 3.60
N ALA A 150 -16.16 48.42 2.39
CA ALA A 150 -17.01 49.57 2.01
C ALA A 150 -18.43 49.14 1.58
N THR A 151 -18.73 47.85 1.60
CA THR A 151 -20.02 47.27 1.17
C THR A 151 -20.82 46.76 2.37
N ASN A 152 -22.17 46.67 2.22
CA ASN A 152 -23.07 46.18 3.28
C ASN A 152 -22.85 44.68 3.60
N THR A 153 -22.27 43.91 2.69
CA THR A 153 -21.84 42.53 2.89
C THR A 153 -20.36 42.43 2.79
N VAL A 154 -19.73 41.87 3.79
CA VAL A 154 -18.28 41.70 3.85
C VAL A 154 -17.95 40.25 3.52
N PRO A 155 -17.35 39.96 2.36
CA PRO A 155 -16.84 38.60 2.11
C PRO A 155 -15.64 38.35 3.03
N VAL A 156 -15.69 37.23 3.76
CA VAL A 156 -14.60 36.73 4.61
C VAL A 156 -14.10 35.47 3.99
N PHE A 157 -12.80 35.41 3.71
CA PHE A 157 -12.12 34.20 3.28
C PHE A 157 -11.53 33.51 4.51
N LEU A 158 -11.94 32.26 4.75
CA LEU A 158 -11.38 31.45 5.80
C LEU A 158 -10.22 30.64 5.23
N GLU A 159 -9.05 30.77 5.83
CA GLU A 159 -7.82 30.02 5.51
C GLU A 159 -7.42 29.22 6.74
N ILE A 160 -7.16 27.93 6.54
CA ILE A 160 -6.77 27.00 7.60
C ILE A 160 -5.49 26.30 7.18
N GLU A 161 -4.44 26.41 7.98
CA GLU A 161 -3.20 25.66 7.83
C GLU A 161 -3.20 24.47 8.79
N THR A 162 -3.02 23.27 8.24
CA THR A 162 -2.96 22.00 8.99
C THR A 162 -1.55 21.45 8.97
N ASP A 163 -1.20 20.64 9.96
CA ASP A 163 0.11 19.99 10.11
C ASP A 163 -0.08 18.60 10.72
N ASN A 164 0.94 17.75 10.56
CA ASN A 164 0.92 16.35 10.99
C ASN A 164 -0.16 15.52 10.24
N GLY A 165 -0.58 14.38 10.79
CA GLY A 165 -1.56 13.51 10.16
C GLY A 165 -1.07 12.87 8.86
N TYR A 166 -2.01 12.50 7.99
CA TYR A 166 -1.71 11.92 6.70
C TYR A 166 -1.01 12.96 5.79
N ASN A 167 0.07 12.54 5.13
CA ASN A 167 0.79 13.32 4.13
C ASN A 167 1.15 14.76 4.56
N ASN A 168 1.57 14.92 5.82
CA ASN A 168 1.97 16.20 6.43
C ASN A 168 0.85 17.26 6.47
N GLY A 169 -0.34 16.85 6.84
CA GLY A 169 -1.46 17.77 7.06
C GLY A 169 -2.49 17.81 5.93
N ASP A 170 -2.44 16.87 4.99
CA ASP A 170 -3.49 16.74 3.96
C ASP A 170 -4.83 16.35 4.64
N ALA A 171 -5.81 17.23 4.57
CA ALA A 171 -7.05 17.10 5.32
C ALA A 171 -8.25 17.78 4.63
N PHE A 172 -9.44 17.28 4.95
CA PHE A 172 -10.69 17.97 4.64
C PHE A 172 -11.14 18.75 5.88
N CYS A 173 -11.26 20.08 5.75
CA CYS A 173 -11.71 20.94 6.82
C CYS A 173 -13.18 21.33 6.62
N TYR A 174 -13.94 21.33 7.68
CA TYR A 174 -15.33 21.76 7.70
C TYR A 174 -15.48 22.93 8.70
N TYR A 175 -16.43 23.83 8.45
CA TYR A 175 -16.76 24.90 9.38
C TYR A 175 -18.27 24.94 9.62
N THR A 176 -18.67 25.44 10.76
CA THR A 176 -20.06 25.75 11.11
C THR A 176 -20.14 27.14 11.65
N THR A 177 -21.31 27.77 11.48
CA THR A 177 -21.68 29.08 12.07
C THR A 177 -22.48 28.93 13.36
N GLU A 178 -22.78 27.69 13.77
CA GLU A 178 -23.55 27.40 15.00
C GLU A 178 -22.57 26.89 16.08
N GLU A 179 -22.63 27.48 17.30
CA GLU A 179 -21.86 26.97 18.43
C GLU A 179 -22.40 25.61 18.88
N GLY A 180 -21.49 24.63 19.04
CA GLY A 180 -21.79 23.38 19.74
C GLY A 180 -22.33 22.24 18.87
N VAL A 181 -22.11 22.24 17.55
CA VAL A 181 -22.39 21.08 16.71
C VAL A 181 -21.07 20.26 16.61
N ASP A 182 -20.92 19.30 17.52
CA ASP A 182 -19.89 18.26 17.39
C ASP A 182 -20.22 17.40 16.18
N GLY A 183 -19.27 17.32 15.21
CA GLY A 183 -19.38 16.54 13.99
C GLY A 183 -19.01 15.07 14.17
#